data_312c81e6ea04e45ee4e7c0409b3e5c30
#
_entry.id   312c81e6ea04e45ee4e7c0409b3e5c30
#
_cell.length_a   1.000
_cell.length_b   1.000
_cell.length_c   1.000
_cell.angle_alpha   90.00
_cell.angle_beta   90.00
_cell.angle_gamma   90.00
#
_symmetry.space_group_name_H-M   'P 1'
#
loop_
_entity.id
_entity.type
_entity.pdbx_description
1 polymer ?
#
loop_
_entity_poly.entity_id
_entity_poly.type
_entity_poly.pdbx_seq_one_letter_code
_entity_poly.pdbx_strand_id
1 'polypeptide(L)'
;MATTLTQSAHASNAGATTQTVALSGVGKGHLLSLVVFTGNGVATASVTDSQGNPWIRNADAYASGSLGVEGWNASGAIGGNTTVTVTLSAASATDFTLVLMEFTGPPTVNAMDQENAN
;
A
#
# COMPACT_ATOMS: atom_id res chain seq x y z
N MET A 1 -2.65 -2.24 23.34
CA MET A 1 -3.13 -1.02 22.67
C MET A 1 -3.61 -1.34 21.27
N ALA A 2 -4.79 -0.87 20.93
CA ALA A 2 -5.39 -1.18 19.65
C ALA A 2 -4.84 -0.28 18.56
N THR A 3 -4.67 -0.85 17.36
CA THR A 3 -4.36 -0.09 16.16
C THR A 3 -5.65 0.54 15.64
N THR A 4 -5.61 1.81 15.34
CA THR A 4 -6.78 2.55 14.91
C THR A 4 -6.55 3.12 13.51
N LEU A 5 -7.52 2.92 12.63
CA LEU A 5 -7.49 3.53 11.31
C LEU A 5 -7.70 5.04 11.44
N THR A 6 -6.73 5.81 10.97
CA THR A 6 -6.75 7.26 11.08
C THR A 6 -7.36 7.91 9.84
N GLN A 7 -6.95 7.45 8.67
CA GLN A 7 -7.49 7.93 7.40
C GLN A 7 -7.18 6.92 6.30
N SER A 8 -7.88 7.06 5.19
CA SER A 8 -7.65 6.23 4.03
C SER A 8 -7.93 7.02 2.74
N ALA A 9 -7.35 6.55 1.66
CA ALA A 9 -7.59 7.10 0.33
C ALA A 9 -7.51 5.98 -0.69
N HIS A 10 -8.10 6.19 -1.85
CA HIS A 10 -8.04 5.21 -2.93
C HIS A 10 -7.91 5.91 -4.27
N ALA A 11 -7.43 5.17 -5.26
CA ALA A 11 -7.30 5.67 -6.63
C ALA A 11 -7.44 4.49 -7.58
N SER A 12 -8.00 4.73 -8.76
CA SER A 12 -8.17 3.72 -9.79
C SER A 12 -7.79 4.30 -11.15
N ASN A 13 -7.09 3.52 -11.96
CA ASN A 13 -6.67 3.96 -13.29
C ASN A 13 -6.38 2.77 -14.19
N ALA A 14 -7.43 2.19 -14.77
CA ALA A 14 -7.29 1.05 -15.68
C ALA A 14 -6.44 1.45 -16.89
N GLY A 15 -5.62 0.53 -17.37
CA GLY A 15 -4.79 0.75 -18.55
C GLY A 15 -3.45 1.43 -18.26
N ALA A 16 -3.19 1.82 -17.02
CA ALA A 16 -1.94 2.49 -16.67
C ALA A 16 -0.90 1.52 -16.13
N THR A 17 0.36 1.92 -16.23
CA THR A 17 1.47 1.20 -15.60
C THR A 17 1.81 1.81 -14.24
N THR A 18 1.54 3.09 -14.06
CA THR A 18 1.88 3.83 -12.85
C THR A 18 0.66 4.56 -12.33
N GLN A 19 0.48 4.56 -11.00
CA GLN A 19 -0.61 5.27 -10.36
C GLN A 19 -0.16 5.80 -9.00
N THR A 20 -0.76 6.89 -8.56
CA THR A 20 -0.47 7.50 -7.26
C THR A 20 -1.71 7.56 -6.40
N VAL A 21 -1.49 7.56 -5.08
CA VAL A 21 -2.53 7.81 -4.10
C VAL A 21 -1.88 8.58 -2.94
N ALA A 22 -2.61 9.51 -2.35
CA ALA A 22 -2.01 10.43 -1.39
C ALA A 22 -2.82 10.52 -0.09
N LEU A 23 -2.11 10.74 1.02
CA LEU A 23 -2.69 11.10 2.30
C LEU A 23 -2.07 12.42 2.77
N SER A 24 -2.89 13.25 3.41
CA SER A 24 -2.43 14.52 3.98
C SER A 24 -2.10 14.34 5.45
N GLY A 25 -1.02 14.97 5.90
CA GLY A 25 -0.72 15.05 7.33
C GLY A 25 -0.54 13.70 8.01
N VAL A 26 0.16 12.78 7.36
CA VAL A 26 0.47 11.48 7.98
C VAL A 26 1.25 11.70 9.26
N GLY A 27 0.87 10.99 10.32
CA GLY A 27 1.53 11.10 11.62
C GLY A 27 2.88 10.39 11.64
N LYS A 28 3.87 11.04 12.22
CA LYS A 28 5.19 10.43 12.37
C LYS A 28 5.08 9.18 13.23
N GLY A 29 5.71 8.11 12.79
CA GLY A 29 5.70 6.84 13.50
C GLY A 29 4.49 5.96 13.22
N HIS A 30 3.54 6.43 12.45
CA HIS A 30 2.35 5.65 12.14
C HIS A 30 2.67 4.52 11.14
N LEU A 31 1.73 3.60 11.00
CA LEU A 31 1.82 2.52 10.02
C LEU A 31 1.06 2.92 8.77
N LEU A 32 1.69 2.75 7.62
CA LEU A 32 1.02 2.89 6.33
C LEU A 32 0.83 1.51 5.73
N SER A 33 -0.37 1.24 5.24
CA SER A 33 -0.72 -0.02 4.60
C SER A 33 -1.32 0.27 3.23
N LEU A 34 -0.85 -0.45 2.23
CA LEU A 34 -1.27 -0.27 0.86
C LEU A 34 -1.74 -1.60 0.30
N VAL A 35 -2.89 -1.58 -0.36
CA VAL A 35 -3.38 -2.75 -1.10
C VAL A 35 -3.43 -2.37 -2.58
N VAL A 36 -2.86 -3.22 -3.42
CA VAL A 36 -2.81 -3.03 -4.87
C VAL A 36 -3.68 -4.11 -5.51
N PHE A 37 -4.67 -3.69 -6.28
CA PHE A 37 -5.53 -4.59 -7.05
C PHE A 37 -5.27 -4.39 -8.53
N THR A 38 -5.06 -5.50 -9.25
CA THR A 38 -4.92 -5.45 -10.71
C THR A 38 -5.85 -6.47 -11.33
N GLY A 39 -6.35 -6.16 -12.53
CA GLY A 39 -7.32 -7.02 -13.20
C GLY A 39 -6.71 -8.19 -13.95
N ASN A 40 -5.44 -8.13 -14.28
CA ASN A 40 -4.79 -9.15 -15.11
C ASN A 40 -3.75 -9.95 -14.34
N GLY A 41 -3.73 -9.88 -13.04
CA GLY A 41 -2.69 -10.53 -12.25
C GLY A 41 -1.30 -9.93 -12.46
N VAL A 42 -1.24 -8.68 -12.91
CA VAL A 42 0.03 -7.99 -13.14
C VAL A 42 0.70 -7.68 -11.81
N ALA A 43 1.98 -8.01 -11.70
CA ALA A 43 2.72 -7.79 -10.45
C ALA A 43 3.17 -6.34 -10.31
N THR A 44 3.29 -5.90 -9.06
CA THR A 44 3.88 -4.61 -8.75
C THR A 44 5.40 -4.70 -8.88
N ALA A 45 5.98 -3.76 -9.62
CA ALA A 45 7.42 -3.68 -9.76
C ALA A 45 8.06 -2.85 -8.63
N SER A 46 7.41 -1.76 -8.22
CA SER A 46 7.94 -0.92 -7.16
C SER A 46 6.85 -0.10 -6.48
N VAL A 47 7.09 0.20 -5.21
CA VAL A 47 6.30 1.15 -4.43
C VAL A 47 7.25 2.12 -3.77
N THR A 48 7.04 3.41 -4.00
CA THR A 48 7.81 4.48 -3.39
C THR A 48 6.87 5.58 -2.95
N ASP A 49 7.35 6.51 -2.15
CA ASP A 49 6.54 7.67 -1.80
C ASP A 49 7.39 8.94 -1.70
N SER A 50 6.69 10.07 -1.55
CA SER A 50 7.32 11.38 -1.54
C SER A 50 8.16 11.64 -0.29
N GLN A 51 8.00 10.85 0.76
CA GLN A 51 8.76 11.02 2.00
C GLN A 51 9.93 10.06 2.11
N GLY A 52 10.01 9.05 1.25
CA GLY A 52 11.08 8.06 1.32
C GLY A 52 10.86 6.97 2.35
N ASN A 53 9.61 6.65 2.68
CA ASN A 53 9.31 5.56 3.60
C ASN A 53 9.74 4.22 3.01
N PRO A 54 10.19 3.28 3.86
CA PRO A 54 10.63 1.96 3.39
C PRO A 54 9.42 1.03 3.20
N TRP A 55 8.97 0.88 1.96
CA TRP A 55 7.85 0.01 1.63
C TRP A 55 8.31 -1.43 1.46
N ILE A 56 7.61 -2.34 2.12
CA ILE A 56 7.93 -3.77 2.09
C ILE A 56 6.68 -4.52 1.64
N ARG A 57 6.86 -5.39 0.64
CA ARG A 57 5.75 -6.23 0.16
C ARG A 57 5.50 -7.37 1.14
N ASN A 58 4.23 -7.63 1.40
CA ASN A 58 3.84 -8.79 2.22
C ASN A 58 4.11 -10.08 1.45
N ALA A 59 4.39 -11.15 2.19
CA ALA A 59 4.71 -12.43 1.59
C ALA A 59 3.53 -13.06 0.85
N ASP A 60 2.32 -12.67 1.18
CA ASP A 60 1.09 -13.32 0.71
C ASP A 60 0.42 -12.55 -0.42
N ALA A 61 1.14 -12.27 -1.49
CA ALA A 61 0.52 -11.71 -2.67
C ALA A 61 -0.29 -12.80 -3.38
N TYR A 62 -1.43 -12.42 -3.91
CA TYR A 62 -2.30 -13.32 -4.65
C TYR A 62 -2.40 -12.85 -6.10
N ALA A 63 -2.30 -13.81 -7.03
CA ALA A 63 -2.50 -13.51 -8.44
C ALA A 63 -3.08 -14.72 -9.15
N SER A 64 -4.05 -14.46 -10.01
CA SER A 64 -4.60 -15.43 -10.93
C SER A 64 -4.63 -14.80 -12.31
N GLY A 65 -5.14 -15.51 -13.31
CA GLY A 65 -5.18 -14.97 -14.67
C GLY A 65 -6.02 -13.71 -14.82
N SER A 66 -6.93 -13.43 -13.90
CA SER A 66 -7.85 -12.30 -14.01
C SER A 66 -7.81 -11.36 -12.82
N LEU A 67 -7.01 -11.65 -11.78
CA LEU A 67 -6.99 -10.81 -10.59
C LEU A 67 -5.64 -10.91 -9.90
N GLY A 68 -5.11 -9.75 -9.50
CA GLY A 68 -3.94 -9.68 -8.64
C GLY A 68 -4.25 -8.83 -7.41
N VAL A 69 -3.79 -9.28 -6.26
CA VAL A 69 -3.91 -8.55 -5.01
C VAL A 69 -2.57 -8.62 -4.31
N GLU A 70 -2.00 -7.47 -3.97
CA GLU A 70 -0.75 -7.38 -3.22
C GLU A 70 -0.91 -6.42 -2.06
N GLY A 71 -0.32 -6.78 -0.93
CA GLY A 71 -0.25 -5.90 0.23
C GLY A 71 1.17 -5.40 0.44
N TRP A 72 1.29 -4.13 0.78
CA TRP A 72 2.56 -3.48 1.09
C TRP A 72 2.39 -2.68 2.38
N ASN A 73 3.45 -2.54 3.14
CA ASN A 73 3.38 -1.71 4.34
C ASN A 73 4.69 -0.98 4.59
N ALA A 74 4.57 0.14 5.28
CA ALA A 74 5.71 0.93 5.75
C ALA A 74 5.45 1.29 7.21
N SER A 75 6.28 0.77 8.10
CA SER A 75 6.18 1.05 9.52
C SER A 75 7.03 2.26 9.86
N GLY A 76 6.61 3.01 10.87
CA GLY A 76 7.38 4.15 11.33
C GLY A 76 7.43 5.28 10.32
N ALA A 77 6.28 5.71 9.84
CA ALA A 77 6.19 6.74 8.81
C ALA A 77 6.98 7.99 9.20
N ILE A 78 7.61 8.60 8.20
CA ILE A 78 8.36 9.85 8.41
C ILE A 78 7.41 10.98 8.78
N GLY A 79 6.21 10.97 8.20
CA GLY A 79 5.18 11.97 8.51
C GLY A 79 5.09 13.05 7.45
N GLY A 80 3.96 13.78 7.47
CA GLY A 80 3.68 14.83 6.50
C GLY A 80 2.85 14.34 5.34
N ASN A 81 2.63 15.22 4.37
CA ASN A 81 1.87 14.86 3.17
C ASN A 81 2.63 13.80 2.38
N THR A 82 1.98 12.68 2.14
CA THR A 82 2.63 11.50 1.57
C THR A 82 1.90 11.08 0.29
N THR A 83 2.60 11.09 -0.82
CA THR A 83 2.08 10.59 -2.11
C THR A 83 2.80 9.30 -2.44
N VAL A 84 2.06 8.21 -2.51
CA VAL A 84 2.59 6.89 -2.82
C VAL A 84 2.46 6.65 -4.32
N THR A 85 3.56 6.20 -4.93
CA THR A 85 3.60 5.88 -6.36
C THR A 85 3.82 4.37 -6.52
N VAL A 86 2.91 3.73 -7.23
CA VAL A 86 2.98 2.31 -7.53
C VAL A 86 3.25 2.14 -9.01
N THR A 87 4.29 1.36 -9.33
CA THR A 87 4.65 1.04 -10.72
C THR A 87 4.49 -0.47 -10.91
N LEU A 88 3.73 -0.86 -11.92
CA LEU A 88 3.50 -2.26 -12.26
C LEU A 88 4.56 -2.73 -13.24
N SER A 89 4.74 -4.05 -13.34
CA SER A 89 5.66 -4.66 -14.31
C SER A 89 5.17 -4.52 -15.75
N ALA A 90 3.86 -4.30 -15.92
CA ALA A 90 3.23 -4.06 -17.23
C ALA A 90 1.93 -3.31 -17.00
N ALA A 91 1.34 -2.77 -18.05
CA ALA A 91 0.05 -2.09 -17.93
C ALA A 91 -1.05 -3.06 -17.52
N SER A 92 -1.92 -2.65 -16.59
CA SER A 92 -3.09 -3.42 -16.24
C SER A 92 -4.25 -2.97 -17.13
N ALA A 93 -4.66 -3.83 -18.04
CA ALA A 93 -5.64 -3.46 -19.05
C ALA A 93 -7.04 -3.26 -18.49
N THR A 94 -7.35 -3.86 -17.36
CA THR A 94 -8.70 -3.80 -16.79
C THR A 94 -8.74 -2.98 -15.51
N ASP A 95 -8.23 -3.47 -14.41
CA ASP A 95 -8.35 -2.78 -13.12
C ASP A 95 -6.97 -2.49 -12.55
N PHE A 96 -6.81 -1.30 -12.00
CA PHE A 96 -5.61 -0.92 -11.27
C PHE A 96 -6.07 0.02 -10.15
N THR A 97 -6.31 -0.55 -8.98
CA THR A 97 -6.86 0.19 -7.84
C THR A 97 -5.90 0.12 -6.68
N LEU A 98 -5.67 1.27 -6.05
CA LEU A 98 -4.86 1.39 -4.85
C LEU A 98 -5.76 1.79 -3.69
N VAL A 99 -5.53 1.17 -2.53
CA VAL A 99 -6.15 1.59 -1.27
C VAL A 99 -5.02 1.82 -0.29
N LEU A 100 -4.91 3.05 0.20
CA LEU A 100 -3.86 3.44 1.14
C LEU A 100 -4.51 3.78 2.47
N MET A 101 -3.99 3.21 3.55
CA MET A 101 -4.53 3.39 4.89
C MET A 101 -3.42 3.79 5.86
N GLU A 102 -3.77 4.66 6.80
CA GLU A 102 -2.88 5.07 7.86
C GLU A 102 -3.44 4.62 9.20
N PHE A 103 -2.61 3.94 9.99
CA PHE A 103 -3.01 3.45 11.32
C PHE A 103 -2.15 4.07 12.39
N THR A 104 -2.78 4.46 13.51
CA THR A 104 -2.09 4.77 14.74
C THR A 104 -2.07 3.52 15.62
N GLY A 105 -1.14 3.44 16.54
CA GLY A 105 -1.01 2.33 17.46
C GLY A 105 0.42 2.22 17.93
N PRO A 106 0.76 1.18 18.69
CA PRO A 106 2.14 1.02 19.15
C PRO A 106 3.06 0.88 17.95
N PRO A 107 4.17 1.60 17.90
CA PRO A 107 5.13 1.41 16.83
C PRO A 107 5.70 0.01 16.94
N THR A 108 5.67 -0.72 15.82
CA THR A 108 6.22 -2.06 15.78
C THR A 108 6.77 -2.31 14.39
N VAL A 109 7.90 -2.97 14.34
CA VAL A 109 8.49 -3.35 13.05
C VAL A 109 7.81 -4.58 12.47
N ASN A 110 6.98 -5.26 13.24
CA ASN A 110 6.31 -6.48 12.83
C ASN A 110 4.80 -6.36 12.93
N ALA A 111 4.25 -5.22 12.51
CA ALA A 111 2.82 -5.00 12.57
C ALA A 111 2.04 -6.08 11.82
N MET A 112 2.58 -6.56 10.71
CA MET A 112 1.91 -7.60 9.92
C MET A 112 1.92 -8.96 10.61
N ASP A 113 2.91 -9.22 11.45
CA ASP A 113 2.94 -10.47 12.22
C ASP A 113 1.76 -10.55 13.18
N GLN A 114 1.35 -9.44 13.74
CA GLN A 114 0.20 -9.42 14.63
C GLN A 114 -1.09 -9.73 13.89
N GLU A 115 -1.21 -9.30 12.66
CA GLU A 115 -2.36 -9.61 11.83
C GLU A 115 -2.39 -11.10 11.50
N ASN A 116 -1.24 -11.67 11.23
CA ASN A 116 -1.14 -13.08 10.86
C ASN A 116 -1.29 -14.03 12.04
N ALA A 117 -1.20 -13.54 13.25
CA ALA A 117 -1.29 -14.36 14.45
C ALA A 117 -2.72 -14.82 14.76
N ASN A 118 -3.69 -14.34 14.02
CA ASN A 118 -5.10 -14.68 14.25
C ASN A 118 -5.58 -15.86 13.41
#